data_4b45a8d17a484aca701c1a6b7de1d9a0
#
_entry.id   4b45a8d17a484aca701c1a6b7de1d9a0
#
_cell.length_a   1.000
_cell.length_b   1.000
_cell.length_c   1.000
_cell.angle_alpha   90.00
_cell.angle_beta   90.00
_cell.angle_gamma   90.00
#
_symmetry.space_group_name_H-M   'P 1'
#
loop_
_entity.id
_entity.type
_entity.pdbx_description
1 polymer ?
#
loop_
_entity_poly.entity_id
_entity_poly.type
_entity_poly.pdbx_seq_one_letter_code
_entity_poly.pdbx_strand_id
1 'polypeptide(L)'
;MSGFGGGDMPVECSGGGVAAGARGVRGGVGSVDVSHLGKASVTGPGAFDVVNSFFTNDLRRIGPGQAQYTLCCDPSGGVVDDLIQYVRAEDDIFLIPNAANTAEVVRRVAAA
;
A
#
# COMPACT_ATOMS: atom_id res chain seq x y z
N MET A 1 -16.11 13.53 9.73
CA MET A 1 -16.01 12.79 8.46
C MET A 1 -15.69 13.76 7.33
N SER A 2 -14.80 13.40 6.46
CA SER A 2 -14.44 14.19 5.29
C SER A 2 -14.22 13.27 4.10
N GLY A 3 -14.51 13.74 2.88
CA GLY A 3 -14.27 12.99 1.65
C GLY A 3 -12.78 12.85 1.37
N PHE A 4 -12.31 11.63 1.13
CA PHE A 4 -10.93 11.33 0.79
C PHE A 4 -10.85 10.07 -0.07
N GLY A 5 -10.20 10.17 -1.23
CA GLY A 5 -10.03 9.03 -2.12
C GLY A 5 -11.33 8.39 -2.61
N GLY A 6 -12.42 9.16 -2.69
CA GLY A 6 -13.75 8.68 -3.08
C GLY A 6 -14.59 8.11 -1.94
N GLY A 7 -14.10 8.14 -0.71
CA GLY A 7 -14.80 7.66 0.49
C GLY A 7 -14.86 8.71 1.58
N ASP A 8 -15.66 8.44 2.60
CA ASP A 8 -15.74 9.28 3.79
C ASP A 8 -14.78 8.76 4.86
N MET A 9 -13.89 9.63 5.33
CA MET A 9 -12.90 9.29 6.35
C MET A 9 -13.08 10.16 7.59
N PRO A 10 -12.88 9.61 8.81
CA PRO A 10 -12.93 10.40 10.02
C PRO A 10 -11.74 11.35 10.10
N VAL A 11 -12.02 12.63 10.39
CA VAL A 11 -10.97 13.64 10.67
C VAL A 11 -10.61 13.61 12.15
N GLU A 12 -11.62 13.46 13.00
CA GLU A 12 -11.48 13.40 14.45
C GLU A 12 -12.38 12.31 15.02
N CYS A 13 -11.93 11.67 16.09
CA CYS A 13 -12.68 10.69 16.83
C CYS A 13 -13.00 11.21 18.24
N SER A 14 -14.01 10.62 18.91
CA SER A 14 -14.32 10.94 20.28
C SER A 14 -13.12 10.65 21.20
N GLY A 15 -12.84 11.54 22.12
CA GLY A 15 -11.72 11.39 23.07
C GLY A 15 -10.44 12.11 22.68
N GLY A 16 -10.40 12.78 21.54
CA GLY A 16 -9.25 13.61 21.15
C GLY A 16 -9.29 14.04 19.71
N GLY A 17 -8.66 15.17 19.40
CA GLY A 17 -8.49 15.67 18.04
C GLY A 17 -7.15 15.21 17.44
N VAL A 18 -6.82 15.79 16.30
CA VAL A 18 -5.60 15.49 15.53
C VAL A 18 -4.33 15.58 16.37
N ALA A 19 -4.19 16.64 17.16
CA ALA A 19 -2.99 16.85 17.99
C ALA A 19 -2.86 15.79 19.11
N ALA A 20 -3.98 15.37 19.71
CA ALA A 20 -3.96 14.33 20.74
C ALA A 20 -3.60 12.97 20.12
N GLY A 21 -4.14 12.65 18.96
CA GLY A 21 -3.79 11.44 18.20
C GLY A 21 -2.31 11.38 17.86
N ALA A 22 -1.76 12.47 17.33
CA ALA A 22 -0.34 12.55 17.01
C ALA A 22 0.57 12.36 18.22
N ARG A 23 0.23 13.00 19.35
CA ARG A 23 0.95 12.84 20.63
C ARG A 23 0.88 11.41 21.15
N GLY A 24 -0.28 10.75 21.02
CA GLY A 24 -0.48 9.36 21.43
C GLY A 24 0.44 8.41 20.68
N VAL A 25 0.56 8.56 19.37
CA VAL A 25 1.45 7.73 18.53
C VAL A 25 2.92 7.98 18.87
N ARG A 26 3.33 9.24 19.00
CA ARG A 26 4.74 9.57 19.23
C ARG A 26 5.21 9.34 20.67
N GLY A 27 4.32 9.44 21.64
CA GLY A 27 4.66 9.27 23.07
C GLY A 27 4.27 7.92 23.66
N GLY A 28 3.57 7.10 22.92
CA GLY A 28 3.06 5.81 23.41
C GLY A 28 2.62 4.91 22.27
N VAL A 29 1.37 4.46 22.32
CA VAL A 29 0.75 3.62 21.29
C VAL A 29 -0.48 4.32 20.74
N GLY A 30 -0.63 4.33 19.42
CA GLY A 30 -1.79 4.86 18.74
C GLY A 30 -2.42 3.85 17.78
N SER A 31 -3.71 3.99 17.55
CA SER A 31 -4.46 3.25 16.53
C SER A 31 -4.86 4.20 15.42
N VAL A 32 -4.66 3.76 14.18
CA VAL A 32 -4.96 4.55 12.98
C VAL A 32 -5.84 3.73 12.05
N ASP A 33 -6.93 4.34 11.57
CA ASP A 33 -7.80 3.73 10.57
C ASP A 33 -7.16 3.87 9.18
N VAL A 34 -6.83 2.72 8.57
CA VAL A 34 -6.28 2.62 7.22
C VAL A 34 -7.23 1.86 6.29
N SER A 35 -8.50 1.80 6.60
CA SER A 35 -9.50 1.06 5.82
C SER A 35 -9.62 1.55 4.38
N HIS A 36 -9.30 2.82 4.11
CA HIS A 36 -9.34 3.43 2.79
C HIS A 36 -8.24 2.94 1.85
N LEU A 37 -7.13 2.45 2.39
CA LEU A 37 -6.03 1.94 1.56
C LEU A 37 -6.46 0.66 0.84
N GLY A 38 -5.99 0.49 -0.38
CA GLY A 38 -6.21 -0.74 -1.13
C GLY A 38 -5.45 -1.93 -0.55
N LYS A 39 -5.96 -3.11 -0.77
CA LYS A 39 -5.31 -4.37 -0.42
C LYS A 39 -5.45 -5.32 -1.59
N ALA A 40 -4.34 -5.82 -2.08
CA ALA A 40 -4.33 -6.78 -3.18
C ALA A 40 -3.29 -7.87 -2.91
N SER A 41 -3.58 -9.08 -3.34
CA SER A 41 -2.62 -10.19 -3.28
C SER A 41 -2.29 -10.65 -4.69
N VAL A 42 -1.01 -10.85 -4.95
CA VAL A 42 -0.52 -11.52 -6.15
C VAL A 42 -0.02 -12.88 -5.71
N THR A 43 -0.69 -13.94 -6.15
CA THR A 43 -0.45 -15.30 -5.69
C THR A 43 -0.18 -16.26 -6.85
N GLY A 44 0.46 -17.38 -6.54
CA GLY A 44 0.74 -18.44 -7.47
C GLY A 44 2.19 -18.47 -7.95
N PRO A 45 2.56 -19.51 -8.72
CA PRO A 45 3.90 -19.63 -9.28
C PRO A 45 4.25 -18.39 -10.12
N GLY A 46 5.44 -17.81 -9.89
CA GLY A 46 5.88 -16.63 -10.62
C GLY A 46 5.40 -15.29 -10.04
N ALA A 47 4.62 -15.29 -8.95
CA ALA A 47 4.14 -14.04 -8.32
C ALA A 47 5.29 -13.10 -7.97
N PHE A 48 6.36 -13.61 -7.38
CA PHE A 48 7.54 -12.83 -7.03
C PHE A 48 8.17 -12.15 -8.26
N ASP A 49 8.37 -12.90 -9.33
CA ASP A 49 9.03 -12.38 -10.54
C ASP A 49 8.15 -11.33 -11.24
N VAL A 50 6.85 -11.54 -11.31
CA VAL A 50 5.91 -10.57 -11.88
C VAL A 50 5.94 -9.27 -11.09
N VAL A 51 5.83 -9.33 -9.78
CA VAL A 51 5.83 -8.13 -8.92
C VAL A 51 7.19 -7.43 -9.00
N ASN A 52 8.28 -8.17 -8.95
CA ASN A 52 9.62 -7.60 -9.03
C ASN A 52 9.91 -6.91 -10.37
N SER A 53 9.39 -7.45 -11.46
CA SER A 53 9.56 -6.84 -12.79
C SER A 53 8.65 -5.65 -13.02
N PHE A 54 7.52 -5.57 -12.30
CA PHE A 54 6.48 -4.57 -12.52
C PHE A 54 6.75 -3.26 -11.76
N PHE A 55 7.19 -3.34 -10.51
CA PHE A 55 7.46 -2.18 -9.67
C PHE A 55 8.94 -1.78 -9.70
N THR A 56 9.23 -0.55 -9.30
CA THR A 56 10.57 0.04 -9.47
C THR A 56 11.62 -0.48 -8.50
N ASN A 57 11.22 -0.89 -7.29
CA ASN A 57 12.17 -1.36 -6.27
C ASN A 57 12.48 -2.85 -6.44
N ASP A 58 13.67 -3.26 -6.05
CA ASP A 58 14.11 -4.64 -6.15
C ASP A 58 13.59 -5.48 -4.98
N LEU A 59 12.61 -6.32 -5.26
CA LEU A 59 11.97 -7.19 -4.27
C LEU A 59 12.95 -8.23 -3.69
N ARG A 60 14.03 -8.55 -4.40
CA ARG A 60 15.06 -9.49 -3.94
C ARG A 60 15.86 -8.96 -2.74
N ARG A 61 15.74 -7.69 -2.41
CA ARG A 61 16.40 -7.07 -1.25
C ARG A 61 15.71 -7.39 0.06
N ILE A 62 14.50 -7.94 0.01
CA ILE A 62 13.74 -8.36 1.20
C ILE A 62 13.34 -9.83 1.10
N GLY A 63 13.06 -10.43 2.24
CA GLY A 63 12.61 -11.82 2.35
C GLY A 63 11.22 -11.94 2.97
N PRO A 64 10.73 -13.18 3.15
CA PRO A 64 9.43 -13.41 3.78
C PRO A 64 9.31 -12.72 5.15
N GLY A 65 8.17 -12.08 5.38
CA GLY A 65 7.91 -11.30 6.58
C GLY A 65 8.39 -9.86 6.54
N GLN A 66 9.00 -9.43 5.44
CA GLN A 66 9.50 -8.07 5.26
C GLN A 66 8.69 -7.30 4.23
N ALA A 67 8.79 -5.98 4.30
CA ALA A 67 8.10 -5.05 3.42
C ALA A 67 9.03 -3.97 2.91
N GLN A 68 8.69 -3.37 1.79
CA GLN A 68 9.40 -2.21 1.24
C GLN A 68 8.46 -1.28 0.48
N TYR A 69 8.85 -0.02 0.40
CA TYR A 69 8.21 0.94 -0.51
C TYR A 69 8.64 0.70 -1.95
N THR A 70 7.71 0.93 -2.87
CA THR A 70 7.97 0.84 -4.30
C THR A 70 7.08 1.83 -5.06
N LEU A 71 7.38 2.01 -6.34
CA LEU A 71 6.60 2.86 -7.24
C LEU A 71 6.01 2.03 -8.37
N CYS A 72 4.77 2.34 -8.73
CA CYS A 72 4.13 1.91 -9.96
C CYS A 72 4.25 3.06 -10.97
N CYS A 73 4.97 2.84 -12.05
CA CYS A 73 5.19 3.86 -13.09
C CYS A 73 4.50 3.48 -14.40
N ASP A 74 4.18 4.48 -15.20
CA ASP A 74 3.73 4.29 -16.57
C ASP A 74 4.94 4.15 -17.52
N PRO A 75 4.72 3.77 -18.81
CA PRO A 75 5.81 3.61 -19.76
C PRO A 75 6.65 4.87 -20.03
N SER A 76 6.11 6.06 -19.72
CA SER A 76 6.85 7.32 -19.85
C SER A 76 7.71 7.65 -18.62
N GLY A 77 7.63 6.83 -17.57
CA GLY A 77 8.32 7.06 -16.30
C GLY A 77 7.53 7.88 -15.29
N GLY A 78 6.29 8.28 -15.62
CA GLY A 78 5.41 8.98 -14.69
C GLY A 78 4.92 8.05 -13.57
N VAL A 79 4.84 8.57 -12.35
CA VAL A 79 4.39 7.79 -11.20
C VAL A 79 2.85 7.68 -11.21
N VAL A 80 2.34 6.46 -11.28
CA VAL A 80 0.92 6.14 -11.15
C VAL A 80 0.54 6.09 -9.67
N ASP A 81 1.36 5.42 -8.87
CA ASP A 81 1.16 5.27 -7.42
C ASP A 81 2.48 4.95 -6.72
N ASP A 82 2.55 5.30 -5.44
CA ASP A 82 3.53 4.79 -4.50
C ASP A 82 2.83 3.83 -3.55
N LEU A 83 3.43 2.69 -3.27
CA LEU A 83 2.78 1.65 -2.49
C LEU A 83 3.78 0.86 -1.65
N ILE A 84 3.23 0.10 -0.70
CA ILE A 84 4.00 -0.84 0.11
C ILE A 84 3.74 -2.25 -0.43
N GLN A 85 4.82 -3.01 -0.58
CA GLN A 85 4.75 -4.42 -0.93
C GLN A 85 5.34 -5.28 0.19
N TYR A 86 4.60 -6.33 0.56
CA TYR A 86 4.98 -7.30 1.58
C TYR A 86 5.26 -8.65 0.94
N VAL A 87 6.41 -9.24 1.24
CA VAL A 87 6.69 -10.63 0.86
C VAL A 87 6.15 -11.53 1.97
N ARG A 88 5.06 -12.24 1.71
CA ARG A 88 4.54 -13.28 2.62
C ARG A 88 5.18 -14.63 2.32
N ALA A 89 5.34 -14.93 1.05
CA ALA A 89 6.06 -16.09 0.54
C ALA A 89 6.50 -15.80 -0.90
N GLU A 90 7.29 -16.69 -1.51
CA GLU A 90 7.73 -16.53 -2.91
C GLU A 90 6.55 -16.50 -3.90
N ASP A 91 5.46 -17.19 -3.57
CA ASP A 91 4.25 -17.26 -4.38
C ASP A 91 3.09 -16.42 -3.81
N ASP A 92 3.39 -15.51 -2.87
CA ASP A 92 2.37 -14.68 -2.22
C ASP A 92 2.94 -13.32 -1.83
N ILE A 93 2.66 -12.31 -2.66
CA ILE A 93 3.04 -10.92 -2.45
C ILE A 93 1.79 -10.10 -2.16
N PHE A 94 1.81 -9.36 -1.06
CA PHE A 94 0.70 -8.50 -0.64
C PHE A 94 1.02 -7.04 -0.91
N LEU A 95 0.09 -6.35 -1.57
CA LEU A 95 0.25 -4.96 -2.00
C LEU A 95 -0.75 -4.05 -1.27
N ILE A 96 -0.29 -2.88 -0.87
CA ILE A 96 -1.13 -1.83 -0.27
C ILE A 96 -1.01 -0.55 -1.10
N PRO A 97 -1.75 -0.45 -2.22
CA PRO A 97 -1.84 0.79 -3.00
C PRO A 97 -2.64 1.87 -2.27
N ASN A 98 -2.47 3.12 -2.68
CA ASN A 98 -3.29 4.22 -2.17
C ASN A 98 -4.75 4.09 -2.65
N ALA A 99 -5.67 4.61 -1.84
CA ALA A 99 -7.12 4.44 -2.04
C ALA A 99 -7.59 4.79 -3.46
N ALA A 100 -7.26 6.00 -3.93
CA ALA A 100 -7.71 6.51 -5.22
C ALA A 100 -7.11 5.74 -6.41
N ASN A 101 -5.95 5.11 -6.24
CA ASN A 101 -5.17 4.49 -7.31
C ASN A 101 -5.27 2.97 -7.31
N THR A 102 -5.92 2.36 -6.33
CA THR A 102 -5.97 0.90 -6.16
C THR A 102 -6.46 0.19 -7.40
N ALA A 103 -7.59 0.62 -7.97
CA ALA A 103 -8.18 -0.02 -9.15
C ALA A 103 -7.22 0.02 -10.35
N GLU A 104 -6.55 1.15 -10.56
CA GLU A 104 -5.60 1.31 -11.67
C GLU A 104 -4.34 0.46 -11.48
N VAL A 105 -3.79 0.41 -10.27
CA VAL A 105 -2.63 -0.43 -9.96
C VAL A 105 -2.96 -1.90 -10.17
N VAL A 106 -4.10 -2.37 -9.64
CA VAL A 106 -4.56 -3.76 -9.80
C VAL A 106 -4.77 -4.11 -11.27
N ARG A 107 -5.40 -3.22 -12.04
CA ARG A 107 -5.60 -3.40 -13.47
C ARG A 107 -4.27 -3.58 -14.21
N ARG A 108 -3.28 -2.76 -13.91
CA ARG A 108 -1.96 -2.82 -14.55
C ARG A 108 -1.20 -4.09 -14.18
N VAL A 109 -1.22 -4.48 -12.93
CA VAL A 109 -0.57 -5.73 -12.47
C VAL A 109 -1.23 -6.95 -13.09
N ALA A 110 -2.56 -6.98 -13.17
CA ALA A 110 -3.31 -8.08 -13.78
C ALA A 110 -3.04 -8.23 -15.29
N ALA A 111 -2.66 -7.14 -15.97
CA ALA A 111 -2.32 -7.15 -17.39
C ALA A 111 -0.85 -7.53 -17.66
N ALA A 112 -0.05 -7.61 -16.62
CA ALA A 112 1.39 -7.93 -16.74
C ALA A 112 1.67 -9.41 -16.98
#